data_97151aa22c45ae5da1b3b58e15e6c5b0
#
_entry.id   97151aa22c45ae5da1b3b58e15e6c5b0
#
_cell.length_a   1.000
_cell.length_b   1.000
_cell.length_c   1.000
_cell.angle_alpha   90.00
_cell.angle_beta   90.00
_cell.angle_gamma   90.00
#
_symmetry.space_group_name_H-M   'P 1'
#
loop_
_entity.id
_entity.type
_entity.pdbx_description
1 polymer ?
#
loop_
_entity_poly.entity_id
_entity_poly.type
_entity_poly.pdbx_seq_one_letter_code
_entity_poly.pdbx_strand_id
1 'polypeptide(L)'
;MRQVLTLPTDLLTVLNKYSDWVSQNPPDVNLPNWRTKGKFYNENRSEYAASVECLKSSPAETHDGYPPDSYGYDLNEPTLRKTLQEEGDRFSANEKEWIQKYLEKSIELDDTLGSYIGYKFCALKMYYPKDGYIAWHTNWNVPGFNCLFTWNPTGEGYWRHLDSSGEKPGSIRANPDMKLVHIDDVPGWHCKLGYYGKKEEHNKIMWHAAYGGPRITLGWVVFDENIWEDIIEELTSEEKAKGESATFLGVHSRPGHSQR
;
A
#
# COMPACT_ATOMS: atom_id res chain seq x y z
N MET A 1 -1.07 10.52 -7.75
CA MET A 1 -1.67 9.48 -6.89
C MET A 1 -3.12 9.83 -6.63
N ARG A 2 -4.04 8.88 -6.80
CA ARG A 2 -5.46 9.01 -6.48
C ARG A 2 -5.80 8.05 -5.33
N GLN A 3 -6.59 8.50 -4.36
CA GLN A 3 -7.14 7.63 -3.31
C GLN A 3 -8.60 7.29 -3.66
N VAL A 4 -8.95 6.01 -3.54
CA VAL A 4 -10.30 5.48 -3.69
C VAL A 4 -10.76 4.98 -2.32
N LEU A 5 -11.78 5.59 -1.77
CA LEU A 5 -12.29 5.32 -0.42
C LEU A 5 -13.47 4.34 -0.41
N THR A 6 -14.16 4.19 -1.54
CA THR A 6 -15.27 3.25 -1.69
C THR A 6 -14.89 2.23 -2.74
N LEU A 7 -14.60 1.02 -2.30
CA LEU A 7 -14.28 -0.11 -3.19
C LEU A 7 -15.57 -0.88 -3.56
N PRO A 8 -15.60 -1.57 -4.71
CA PRO A 8 -16.71 -2.44 -5.10
C PRO A 8 -17.03 -3.48 -4.01
N THR A 9 -18.32 -3.77 -3.83
CA THR A 9 -18.84 -4.58 -2.73
C THR A 9 -18.34 -6.03 -2.76
N ASP A 10 -18.22 -6.62 -3.93
CA ASP A 10 -17.70 -7.97 -4.13
C ASP A 10 -16.17 -8.03 -3.81
N LEU A 11 -15.40 -7.03 -4.25
CA LEU A 11 -14.00 -6.88 -3.89
C LEU A 11 -13.83 -6.73 -2.38
N LEU A 12 -14.64 -5.87 -1.73
CA LEU A 12 -14.63 -5.70 -0.28
C LEU A 12 -14.93 -7.00 0.47
N THR A 13 -15.81 -7.85 -0.07
CA THR A 13 -16.11 -9.15 0.53
C THR A 13 -14.87 -10.04 0.62
N VAL A 14 -14.06 -10.08 -0.43
CA VAL A 14 -12.80 -10.84 -0.45
C VAL A 14 -11.77 -10.23 0.50
N LEU A 15 -11.58 -8.92 0.42
CA LEU A 15 -10.61 -8.19 1.22
C LEU A 15 -10.93 -8.29 2.71
N ASN A 16 -12.21 -8.14 3.11
CA ASN A 16 -12.63 -8.26 4.50
C ASN A 16 -12.39 -9.67 5.05
N LYS A 17 -12.71 -10.71 4.28
CA LYS A 17 -12.42 -12.10 4.68
C LYS A 17 -10.94 -12.30 5.02
N TYR A 18 -10.05 -11.68 4.25
CA TYR A 18 -8.61 -11.75 4.50
C TYR A 18 -8.20 -10.94 5.73
N SER A 19 -8.62 -9.67 5.84
CA SER A 19 -8.27 -8.85 7.00
C SER A 19 -8.83 -9.38 8.31
N ASP A 20 -10.05 -9.93 8.31
CA ASP A 20 -10.65 -10.56 9.48
C ASP A 20 -9.83 -11.77 9.94
N TRP A 21 -9.38 -12.59 8.99
CA TRP A 21 -8.53 -13.73 9.31
C TRP A 21 -7.17 -13.29 9.87
N VAL A 22 -6.49 -12.31 9.24
CA VAL A 22 -5.22 -11.76 9.74
C VAL A 22 -5.38 -11.14 11.12
N SER A 23 -6.48 -10.42 11.38
CA SER A 23 -6.74 -9.80 12.68
C SER A 23 -6.91 -10.82 13.81
N GLN A 24 -7.49 -11.98 13.50
CA GLN A 24 -7.64 -13.08 14.45
C GLN A 24 -6.36 -13.91 14.62
N ASN A 25 -5.45 -13.82 13.67
CA ASN A 25 -4.20 -14.57 13.61
C ASN A 25 -3.01 -13.62 13.30
N PRO A 26 -2.77 -12.58 14.08
CA PRO A 26 -1.71 -11.61 13.76
C PRO A 26 -0.33 -12.30 13.77
N PRO A 27 0.60 -11.87 12.88
CA PRO A 27 1.95 -12.39 12.87
C PRO A 27 2.65 -12.23 14.22
N ASP A 28 3.26 -13.31 14.72
CA ASP A 28 4.11 -13.26 15.91
C ASP A 28 5.46 -12.61 15.56
N VAL A 29 5.90 -11.66 16.37
CA VAL A 29 7.18 -10.94 16.22
C VAL A 29 8.41 -11.86 16.24
N ASN A 30 8.28 -13.05 16.79
CA ASN A 30 9.35 -14.04 16.83
C ASN A 30 9.50 -14.83 15.52
N LEU A 31 8.61 -14.64 14.56
CA LEU A 31 8.68 -15.33 13.29
C LEU A 31 9.75 -14.71 12.36
N PRO A 32 10.38 -15.51 11.48
CA PRO A 32 11.57 -15.11 10.74
C PRO A 32 11.35 -14.08 9.64
N ASN A 33 10.11 -13.90 9.17
CA ASN A 33 9.78 -13.00 8.06
C ASN A 33 9.59 -11.54 8.48
N TRP A 34 9.87 -11.22 9.74
CA TRP A 34 9.86 -9.83 10.17
C TRP A 34 10.96 -9.04 9.49
N ARG A 35 10.58 -8.02 8.76
CA ARG A 35 11.49 -7.04 8.22
C ARG A 35 11.75 -5.99 9.29
N THR A 36 12.73 -6.26 10.13
CA THR A 36 13.26 -5.32 11.12
C THR A 36 14.71 -5.03 10.75
N LYS A 37 14.95 -4.25 9.72
CA LYS A 37 16.31 -3.74 9.50
C LYS A 37 16.65 -2.55 10.40
N GLY A 38 15.80 -2.34 11.29
CA GLY A 38 15.52 -1.56 12.42
C GLY A 38 16.49 -0.57 12.98
N LYS A 39 17.21 0.24 12.20
CA LYS A 39 17.89 1.41 12.73
C LYS A 39 16.90 2.35 13.44
N PHE A 40 15.71 2.53 12.88
CA PHE A 40 14.68 3.41 13.43
C PHE A 40 13.81 2.73 14.48
N TYR A 41 13.57 1.43 14.36
CA TYR A 41 12.82 0.66 15.35
C TYR A 41 13.52 0.63 16.72
N ASN A 42 14.82 0.35 16.75
CA ASN A 42 15.61 0.27 17.98
C ASN A 42 15.74 1.61 18.72
N GLU A 43 15.49 2.72 18.06
CA GLU A 43 15.55 4.06 18.61
C GLU A 43 14.18 4.60 19.05
N ASN A 44 13.10 3.80 19.02
CA ASN A 44 11.71 4.27 19.17
C ASN A 44 11.36 5.43 18.22
N ARG A 45 11.92 5.40 17.01
CA ARG A 45 11.81 6.47 16.01
C ARG A 45 11.12 5.99 14.74
N SER A 46 10.19 5.04 14.87
CA SER A 46 9.48 4.47 13.71
C SER A 46 8.82 5.53 12.84
N GLU A 47 8.19 6.53 13.45
CA GLU A 47 7.59 7.64 12.71
C GLU A 47 8.64 8.49 11.97
N TYR A 48 9.85 8.59 12.52
CA TYR A 48 10.94 9.30 11.88
C TYR A 48 11.28 8.71 10.51
N ALA A 49 11.17 7.40 10.32
CA ALA A 49 11.44 6.73 9.05
C ALA A 49 10.61 7.27 7.86
N ALA A 50 9.42 7.81 8.15
CA ALA A 50 8.54 8.45 7.18
C ALA A 50 8.53 9.99 7.28
N SER A 51 9.45 10.60 8.04
CA SER A 51 9.55 12.05 8.21
C SER A 51 10.34 12.70 7.06
N VAL A 52 10.14 14.02 6.90
CA VAL A 52 10.91 14.83 5.95
C VAL A 52 12.37 14.92 6.36
N GLU A 53 12.66 14.94 7.66
CA GLU A 53 14.00 14.96 8.22
C GLU A 53 14.77 13.68 7.83
N CYS A 54 14.11 12.52 7.89
CA CYS A 54 14.70 11.26 7.44
C CYS A 54 15.01 11.31 5.93
N LEU A 55 14.07 11.80 5.13
CA LEU A 55 14.26 11.95 3.70
C LEU A 55 15.48 12.83 3.37
N LYS A 56 15.62 13.97 4.06
CA LYS A 56 16.77 14.89 3.89
C LYS A 56 18.11 14.27 4.28
N SER A 57 18.10 13.33 5.22
CA SER A 57 19.31 12.66 5.70
C SER A 57 19.67 11.40 4.92
N SER A 58 18.78 10.92 4.03
CA SER A 58 18.99 9.69 3.29
C SER A 58 20.01 9.87 2.16
N PRO A 59 21.06 9.02 2.09
CA PRO A 59 22.04 9.09 1.01
C PRO A 59 21.40 8.58 -0.29
N ALA A 60 21.18 9.49 -1.21
CA ALA A 60 20.55 9.16 -2.49
C ALA A 60 21.44 8.30 -3.40
N GLU A 61 22.75 8.37 -3.22
CA GLU A 61 23.73 7.67 -4.06
C GLU A 61 23.66 6.14 -3.91
N THR A 62 23.18 5.64 -2.78
CA THR A 62 23.10 4.19 -2.49
C THR A 62 21.69 3.63 -2.63
N HIS A 63 20.72 4.45 -3.06
CA HIS A 63 19.35 3.98 -3.22
C HIS A 63 19.22 3.09 -4.44
N ASP A 64 18.66 1.89 -4.24
CA ASP A 64 18.48 0.85 -5.26
C ASP A 64 17.00 0.64 -5.67
N GLY A 65 16.09 1.48 -5.17
CA GLY A 65 14.65 1.39 -5.41
C GLY A 65 13.89 0.63 -4.33
N TYR A 66 14.59 -0.07 -3.43
CA TYR A 66 13.97 -0.75 -2.30
C TYR A 66 13.94 0.12 -1.04
N PRO A 67 13.00 -0.11 -0.12
CA PRO A 67 13.02 0.58 1.16
C PRO A 67 14.29 0.22 1.94
N PRO A 68 15.07 1.21 2.38
CA PRO A 68 16.29 0.98 3.14
C PRO A 68 16.00 0.42 4.53
N ASP A 69 14.81 0.65 5.04
CA ASP A 69 14.35 0.22 6.35
C ASP A 69 12.83 0.03 6.38
N SER A 70 12.36 -0.94 7.14
CA SER A 70 10.93 -1.19 7.35
C SER A 70 10.70 -2.00 8.62
N TYR A 71 9.53 -1.84 9.24
CA TYR A 71 9.06 -2.68 10.32
C TYR A 71 7.70 -3.26 9.98
N GLY A 72 7.69 -4.52 9.61
CA GLY A 72 6.50 -5.26 9.20
C GLY A 72 6.81 -6.72 8.89
N TYR A 73 5.76 -7.52 8.70
CA TYR A 73 5.84 -8.94 8.38
C TYR A 73 5.52 -9.19 6.91
N ASP A 74 6.42 -9.86 6.19
CA ASP A 74 6.26 -10.18 4.78
C ASP A 74 5.36 -11.41 4.59
N LEU A 75 4.22 -11.20 3.97
CA LEU A 75 3.18 -12.20 3.71
C LEU A 75 3.18 -12.70 2.25
N ASN A 76 4.17 -12.32 1.45
CA ASN A 76 4.26 -12.79 0.06
C ASN A 76 4.49 -14.29 -0.01
N GLU A 77 3.78 -14.97 -0.92
CA GLU A 77 3.89 -16.41 -1.12
C GLU A 77 5.36 -16.86 -1.35
N PRO A 78 6.15 -16.24 -2.23
CA PRO A 78 7.53 -16.65 -2.44
C PRO A 78 8.38 -16.58 -1.16
N THR A 79 8.17 -15.56 -0.33
CA THR A 79 8.89 -15.40 0.93
C THR A 79 8.48 -16.48 1.93
N LEU A 80 7.18 -16.72 2.10
CA LEU A 80 6.66 -17.74 3.03
C LEU A 80 7.10 -19.15 2.61
N ARG A 81 7.03 -19.46 1.31
CA ARG A 81 7.47 -20.75 0.75
C ARG A 81 8.96 -20.98 0.95
N LYS A 82 9.78 -19.95 0.65
CA LYS A 82 11.22 -20.00 0.87
C LYS A 82 11.56 -20.24 2.34
N THR A 83 10.89 -19.54 3.25
CA THR A 83 11.05 -19.69 4.69
C THR A 83 10.78 -21.13 5.15
N LEU A 84 9.70 -21.74 4.68
CA LEU A 84 9.39 -23.13 5.03
C LEU A 84 10.42 -24.13 4.46
N GLN A 85 10.92 -23.89 3.25
CA GLN A 85 11.85 -24.78 2.56
C GLN A 85 13.29 -24.69 3.10
N GLU A 86 13.80 -23.47 3.31
CA GLU A 86 15.21 -23.22 3.63
C GLU A 86 15.47 -23.21 5.14
N GLU A 87 14.49 -22.77 5.92
CA GLU A 87 14.64 -22.54 7.36
C GLU A 87 13.73 -23.44 8.22
N GLY A 88 12.91 -24.26 7.58
CA GLY A 88 11.88 -25.05 8.26
C GLY A 88 12.38 -25.93 9.40
N ASP A 89 13.62 -26.42 9.35
CA ASP A 89 14.20 -27.24 10.42
C ASP A 89 14.51 -26.44 11.70
N ARG A 90 14.49 -25.11 11.63
CA ARG A 90 14.71 -24.23 12.78
C ARG A 90 13.43 -23.91 13.56
N PHE A 91 12.27 -24.25 12.99
CA PHE A 91 10.97 -23.88 13.54
C PHE A 91 10.32 -25.03 14.28
N SER A 92 9.63 -24.69 15.35
CA SER A 92 8.70 -25.58 16.04
C SER A 92 7.56 -26.01 15.11
N ALA A 93 6.86 -27.08 15.46
CA ALA A 93 5.70 -27.54 14.69
C ALA A 93 4.60 -26.46 14.59
N ASN A 94 4.38 -25.69 15.66
CA ASN A 94 3.38 -24.62 15.69
C ASN A 94 3.75 -23.46 14.77
N GLU A 95 5.03 -23.06 14.71
CA GLU A 95 5.50 -22.01 13.81
C GLU A 95 5.37 -22.43 12.34
N LYS A 96 5.74 -23.67 12.02
CA LYS A 96 5.54 -24.24 10.68
C LYS A 96 4.08 -24.25 10.27
N GLU A 97 3.19 -24.72 11.16
CA GLU A 97 1.74 -24.73 10.91
C GLU A 97 1.20 -23.31 10.68
N TRP A 98 1.66 -22.34 11.47
CA TRP A 98 1.27 -20.95 11.33
C TRP A 98 1.72 -20.36 9.98
N ILE A 99 2.99 -20.55 9.60
CA ILE A 99 3.53 -20.09 8.30
C ILE A 99 2.79 -20.76 7.14
N GLN A 100 2.47 -22.06 7.28
CA GLN A 100 1.70 -22.81 6.28
C GLN A 100 0.29 -22.24 6.08
N LYS A 101 -0.41 -21.90 7.17
CA LYS A 101 -1.73 -21.25 7.10
C LYS A 101 -1.67 -19.90 6.40
N TYR A 102 -0.64 -19.11 6.67
CA TYR A 102 -0.43 -17.83 5.97
C TYR A 102 -0.13 -18.03 4.49
N LEU A 103 0.66 -19.03 4.14
CA LEU A 103 0.93 -19.39 2.75
C LEU A 103 -0.35 -19.75 2.00
N GLU A 104 -1.20 -20.58 2.58
CA GLU A 104 -2.50 -20.96 2.01
C GLU A 104 -3.41 -19.74 1.81
N LYS A 105 -3.49 -18.87 2.82
CA LYS A 105 -4.27 -17.62 2.74
C LYS A 105 -3.70 -16.63 1.74
N SER A 106 -2.39 -16.58 1.59
CA SER A 106 -1.72 -15.75 0.58
C SER A 106 -2.08 -16.21 -0.84
N ILE A 107 -2.06 -17.51 -1.10
CA ILE A 107 -2.44 -18.11 -2.39
C ILE A 107 -3.92 -17.86 -2.67
N GLU A 108 -4.81 -18.14 -1.70
CA GLU A 108 -6.26 -17.90 -1.84
C GLU A 108 -6.55 -16.43 -2.23
N LEU A 109 -5.86 -15.49 -1.58
CA LEU A 109 -6.01 -14.07 -1.86
C LEU A 109 -5.50 -13.72 -3.27
N ASP A 110 -4.33 -14.21 -3.67
CA ASP A 110 -3.74 -13.92 -4.98
C ASP A 110 -4.62 -14.46 -6.11
N ASP A 111 -5.16 -15.66 -5.97
CA ASP A 111 -6.06 -16.25 -6.97
C ASP A 111 -7.37 -15.45 -7.08
N THR A 112 -7.92 -15.02 -5.95
CA THR A 112 -9.20 -14.30 -5.93
C THR A 112 -9.05 -12.87 -6.43
N LEU A 113 -8.09 -12.11 -5.90
CA LEU A 113 -7.83 -10.74 -6.33
C LEU A 113 -7.26 -10.68 -7.75
N GLY A 114 -6.37 -11.60 -8.10
CA GLY A 114 -5.81 -11.68 -9.44
C GLY A 114 -6.88 -11.98 -10.50
N SER A 115 -7.90 -12.77 -10.15
CA SER A 115 -9.04 -13.02 -11.02
C SER A 115 -9.96 -11.80 -11.14
N TYR A 116 -10.14 -11.04 -10.04
CA TYR A 116 -10.93 -9.82 -10.02
C TYR A 116 -10.26 -8.69 -10.81
N ILE A 117 -8.98 -8.45 -10.56
CA ILE A 117 -8.20 -7.37 -11.20
C ILE A 117 -7.82 -7.72 -12.66
N GLY A 118 -7.91 -9.00 -13.05
CA GLY A 118 -7.43 -9.47 -14.35
C GLY A 118 -5.89 -9.55 -14.45
N TYR A 119 -5.17 -9.42 -13.33
CA TYR A 119 -3.72 -9.41 -13.31
C TYR A 119 -3.17 -10.04 -12.02
N LYS A 120 -2.15 -10.92 -12.12
CA LYS A 120 -1.71 -11.77 -10.99
C LYS A 120 -0.44 -11.31 -10.27
N PHE A 121 0.16 -10.18 -10.62
CA PHE A 121 1.43 -9.78 -10.01
C PHE A 121 1.24 -8.90 -8.78
N CYS A 122 1.28 -9.52 -7.60
CA CYS A 122 1.33 -8.82 -6.31
C CYS A 122 2.80 -8.66 -5.87
N ALA A 123 3.32 -7.44 -5.94
CA ALA A 123 4.71 -7.13 -5.60
C ALA A 123 4.92 -6.93 -4.10
N LEU A 124 3.88 -6.58 -3.36
CA LEU A 124 3.95 -6.29 -1.92
C LEU A 124 2.75 -6.90 -1.22
N LYS A 125 3.00 -7.67 -0.17
CA LYS A 125 2.00 -8.16 0.77
C LYS A 125 2.58 -8.12 2.17
N MET A 126 2.20 -7.10 2.93
CA MET A 126 2.80 -6.81 4.22
C MET A 126 1.74 -6.62 5.30
N TYR A 127 2.02 -7.15 6.47
CA TYR A 127 1.37 -6.75 7.72
C TYR A 127 2.31 -5.82 8.49
N TYR A 128 1.81 -4.66 8.87
CA TYR A 128 2.51 -3.72 9.74
C TYR A 128 1.84 -3.74 11.12
N PRO A 129 2.58 -3.97 12.21
CA PRO A 129 2.04 -3.90 13.56
C PRO A 129 1.80 -2.44 13.97
N LYS A 130 1.38 -2.22 15.21
CA LYS A 130 1.41 -0.87 15.80
C LYS A 130 2.83 -0.29 15.65
N ASP A 131 2.90 0.98 15.25
CA ASP A 131 4.15 1.69 14.94
C ASP A 131 4.96 1.08 13.77
N GLY A 132 4.30 0.25 12.95
CA GLY A 132 4.90 -0.27 11.73
C GLY A 132 5.17 0.83 10.69
N TYR A 133 6.19 0.64 9.86
CA TYR A 133 6.57 1.63 8.86
C TYR A 133 7.26 1.00 7.65
N ILE A 134 7.31 1.77 6.59
CA ILE A 134 8.20 1.59 5.47
C ILE A 134 8.87 2.94 5.18
N ALA A 135 10.20 2.96 5.22
CA ALA A 135 10.98 4.18 5.06
C ALA A 135 10.93 4.70 3.61
N TRP A 136 11.37 5.93 3.39
CA TRP A 136 11.40 6.56 2.08
C TRP A 136 12.12 5.74 1.04
N HIS A 137 11.43 5.44 -0.07
CA HIS A 137 11.92 4.66 -1.21
C HIS A 137 11.15 5.01 -2.50
N THR A 138 11.49 4.39 -3.64
CA THR A 138 10.93 4.75 -4.95
C THR A 138 10.24 3.63 -5.70
N ASN A 139 10.61 2.37 -5.50
CA ASN A 139 10.20 1.22 -6.32
C ASN A 139 10.58 1.27 -7.80
N TRP A 140 11.55 2.08 -8.21
CA TRP A 140 11.98 2.15 -9.63
C TRP A 140 12.53 0.84 -10.19
N ASN A 141 12.87 -0.12 -9.33
CA ASN A 141 13.27 -1.48 -9.65
C ASN A 141 12.08 -2.39 -10.04
N VAL A 142 10.85 -1.98 -9.71
CA VAL A 142 9.59 -2.60 -10.13
C VAL A 142 8.64 -1.49 -10.59
N PRO A 143 9.00 -0.80 -11.70
CA PRO A 143 8.23 0.34 -12.18
C PRO A 143 6.92 -0.13 -12.79
N GLY A 144 5.86 0.67 -12.63
CA GLY A 144 4.56 0.38 -13.20
C GLY A 144 3.44 1.16 -12.55
N PHE A 145 2.23 0.87 -12.99
CA PHE A 145 1.02 1.34 -12.34
C PHE A 145 0.76 0.48 -11.10
N ASN A 146 0.40 1.11 -9.99
CA ASN A 146 0.23 0.43 -8.72
C ASN A 146 -1.17 0.63 -8.15
N CYS A 147 -1.82 -0.50 -7.82
CA CYS A 147 -2.99 -0.56 -6.96
C CYS A 147 -2.51 -0.94 -5.56
N LEU A 148 -2.48 0.02 -4.67
CA LEU A 148 -2.06 -0.18 -3.29
C LEU A 148 -3.28 -0.26 -2.37
N PHE A 149 -3.79 -1.48 -2.16
CA PHE A 149 -4.86 -1.72 -1.18
C PHE A 149 -4.28 -1.64 0.23
N THR A 150 -4.92 -0.84 1.05
CA THR A 150 -4.53 -0.66 2.44
C THR A 150 -5.74 -0.92 3.34
N TRP A 151 -5.58 -1.78 4.33
CA TRP A 151 -6.53 -1.97 5.41
C TRP A 151 -5.94 -1.45 6.71
N ASN A 152 -6.74 -0.67 7.41
CA ASN A 152 -6.40 -0.16 8.74
C ASN A 152 -7.66 -0.19 9.62
N PRO A 153 -7.68 -0.87 10.76
CA PRO A 153 -8.89 -0.99 11.57
C PRO A 153 -9.29 0.32 12.27
N THR A 154 -8.34 1.20 12.56
CA THR A 154 -8.56 2.44 13.31
C THR A 154 -8.47 3.70 12.46
N GLY A 155 -7.81 3.62 11.31
CA GLY A 155 -7.44 4.78 10.50
C GLY A 155 -6.19 5.52 11.02
N GLU A 156 -5.56 5.02 12.08
CA GLU A 156 -4.32 5.60 12.60
C GLU A 156 -3.14 5.25 11.71
N GLY A 157 -2.55 6.25 11.09
CA GLY A 157 -1.43 6.09 10.19
C GLY A 157 -1.57 6.95 8.93
N TYR A 158 -0.55 6.91 8.11
CA TYR A 158 -0.53 7.72 6.90
C TYR A 158 0.43 7.16 5.85
N TRP A 159 0.22 7.65 4.64
CA TRP A 159 1.12 7.49 3.50
C TRP A 159 1.56 8.86 3.00
N ARG A 160 2.84 9.02 2.68
CA ARG A 160 3.42 10.26 2.17
C ARG A 160 4.13 10.03 0.86
N HIS A 161 4.06 11.02 -0.02
CA HIS A 161 4.88 11.03 -1.24
C HIS A 161 5.30 12.45 -1.63
N LEU A 162 6.35 12.54 -2.43
CA LEU A 162 6.73 13.77 -3.08
C LEU A 162 5.94 13.91 -4.38
N ASP A 163 5.35 15.08 -4.60
CA ASP A 163 4.65 15.38 -5.83
C ASP A 163 5.66 15.79 -6.91
N SER A 164 5.82 14.95 -7.91
CA SER A 164 6.72 15.19 -9.04
C SER A 164 6.05 15.95 -10.20
N SER A 165 4.76 16.30 -10.09
CA SER A 165 3.94 16.76 -11.22
C SER A 165 4.14 18.20 -11.63
N GLY A 166 5.07 18.95 -11.05
CA GLY A 166 5.06 20.38 -11.29
C GLY A 166 6.30 21.06 -11.81
N GLU A 167 7.48 20.68 -11.42
CA GLU A 167 8.69 21.44 -11.78
C GLU A 167 9.97 20.64 -11.59
N LYS A 168 10.82 20.57 -12.56
CA LYS A 168 12.10 19.89 -12.58
C LYS A 168 12.02 18.40 -12.30
N PRO A 169 12.51 17.58 -13.21
CA PRO A 169 12.47 16.13 -13.07
C PRO A 169 12.92 15.73 -11.67
N GLY A 170 12.12 14.89 -11.01
CA GLY A 170 12.49 14.27 -9.77
C GLY A 170 13.87 13.70 -9.96
N SER A 171 14.86 14.23 -9.30
CA SER A 171 16.19 13.67 -9.40
C SER A 171 16.12 12.28 -8.81
N ILE A 172 17.03 11.40 -9.22
CA ILE A 172 17.35 10.18 -8.50
C ILE A 172 17.48 10.45 -6.98
N ARG A 173 17.75 11.69 -6.60
CA ARG A 173 17.73 12.20 -5.25
C ARG A 173 16.32 12.71 -4.90
N ALA A 174 15.84 12.29 -3.74
CA ALA A 174 14.70 12.95 -3.14
C ALA A 174 15.00 14.44 -3.02
N ASN A 175 14.21 15.26 -3.70
CA ASN A 175 14.33 16.70 -3.52
C ASN A 175 13.36 17.11 -2.39
N PRO A 176 13.86 17.46 -1.20
CA PRO A 176 13.03 17.85 -0.07
C PRO A 176 12.26 19.15 -0.28
N ASP A 177 12.59 19.91 -1.33
CA ASP A 177 11.86 21.12 -1.72
C ASP A 177 10.64 20.81 -2.59
N MET A 178 10.45 19.55 -3.01
CA MET A 178 9.23 19.13 -3.69
C MET A 178 8.05 19.15 -2.72
N LYS A 179 6.87 19.41 -3.25
CA LYS A 179 5.64 19.41 -2.47
C LYS A 179 5.40 18.03 -1.85
N LEU A 180 5.37 18.00 -0.52
CA LEU A 180 4.96 16.82 0.23
C LEU A 180 3.45 16.66 0.15
N VAL A 181 2.99 15.50 -0.30
CA VAL A 181 1.61 15.06 -0.19
C VAL A 181 1.51 14.08 0.98
N HIS A 182 0.56 14.35 1.87
CA HIS A 182 0.26 13.52 3.03
C HIS A 182 -1.17 13.00 2.89
N ILE A 183 -1.36 11.70 3.03
CA ILE A 183 -2.64 11.03 2.91
C ILE A 183 -2.83 10.19 4.17
N ASP A 184 -3.77 10.60 5.02
CA ASP A 184 -4.14 9.83 6.20
C ASP A 184 -4.80 8.51 5.78
N ASP A 185 -4.55 7.45 6.55
CA ASP A 185 -5.31 6.22 6.42
C ASP A 185 -6.74 6.45 6.94
N VAL A 186 -7.66 5.62 6.46
CA VAL A 186 -9.05 5.62 6.94
C VAL A 186 -9.38 4.23 7.49
N PRO A 187 -10.36 4.12 8.41
CA PRO A 187 -10.82 2.81 8.88
C PRO A 187 -11.33 1.95 7.73
N GLY A 188 -10.95 0.67 7.73
CA GLY A 188 -11.32 -0.30 6.69
C GLY A 188 -10.38 -0.32 5.50
N TRP A 189 -10.86 -0.92 4.39
CA TRP A 189 -10.11 -1.00 3.14
C TRP A 189 -10.27 0.24 2.28
N HIS A 190 -9.16 0.70 1.73
CA HIS A 190 -9.10 1.74 0.70
C HIS A 190 -7.98 1.43 -0.29
N CYS A 191 -7.97 2.08 -1.44
CA CYS A 191 -6.96 1.89 -2.46
C CYS A 191 -6.28 3.21 -2.84
N LYS A 192 -4.98 3.15 -3.07
CA LYS A 192 -4.18 4.24 -3.65
C LYS A 192 -3.72 3.81 -5.03
N LEU A 193 -4.05 4.59 -6.05
CA LEU A 193 -3.76 4.34 -7.46
C LEU A 193 -2.70 5.30 -7.96
N GLY A 194 -1.63 4.81 -8.59
CA GLY A 194 -0.61 5.69 -9.12
C GLY A 194 0.45 4.98 -9.95
N TYR A 195 1.17 5.76 -10.73
CA TYR A 195 2.33 5.29 -11.49
C TYR A 195 3.61 5.53 -10.69
N TYR A 196 4.41 4.48 -10.54
CA TYR A 196 5.74 4.53 -9.95
C TYR A 196 6.76 4.46 -11.08
N GLY A 197 7.42 5.60 -11.34
CA GLY A 197 8.29 5.79 -12.50
C GLY A 197 9.53 4.91 -12.50
N LYS A 198 10.08 4.71 -13.69
CA LYS A 198 11.39 4.06 -13.90
C LYS A 198 12.51 5.01 -13.48
N LYS A 199 13.68 4.43 -13.20
CA LYS A 199 14.89 5.20 -12.83
C LYS A 199 15.24 6.26 -13.87
N GLU A 200 15.01 5.95 -15.15
CA GLU A 200 15.28 6.84 -16.30
C GLU A 200 14.21 7.92 -16.48
N GLU A 201 13.03 7.73 -15.91
CA GLU A 201 11.92 8.68 -15.95
C GLU A 201 11.98 9.65 -14.77
N HIS A 202 13.02 10.45 -14.69
CA HIS A 202 13.33 11.30 -13.53
C HIS A 202 12.17 12.17 -13.04
N ASN A 203 11.27 12.58 -13.94
CA ASN A 203 10.10 13.38 -13.63
C ASN A 203 8.88 12.57 -13.16
N LYS A 204 8.97 11.25 -13.15
CA LYS A 204 7.89 10.35 -12.74
C LYS A 204 8.27 9.49 -11.54
N ILE A 205 9.51 9.59 -11.05
CA ILE A 205 9.95 8.85 -9.86
C ILE A 205 9.16 9.33 -8.66
N MET A 206 8.47 8.40 -8.01
CA MET A 206 7.67 8.68 -6.82
C MET A 206 8.39 8.24 -5.56
N TRP A 207 8.99 9.19 -4.85
CA TRP A 207 9.46 8.95 -3.49
C TRP A 207 8.28 8.86 -2.55
N HIS A 208 8.22 7.80 -1.77
CA HIS A 208 7.12 7.59 -0.82
C HIS A 208 7.57 6.83 0.43
N ALA A 209 6.77 6.98 1.49
CA ALA A 209 6.94 6.33 2.78
C ALA A 209 5.58 6.15 3.45
N ALA A 210 5.49 5.27 4.44
CA ALA A 210 4.28 5.10 5.23
C ALA A 210 4.61 4.77 6.69
N TYR A 211 3.70 5.15 7.58
CA TYR A 211 3.80 4.89 9.01
C TYR A 211 2.43 4.58 9.60
N GLY A 212 2.42 3.79 10.66
CA GLY A 212 1.24 3.46 11.44
C GLY A 212 0.70 2.06 11.15
N GLY A 213 -0.01 1.55 12.12
CA GLY A 213 -0.64 0.23 12.11
C GLY A 213 -1.41 -0.02 13.40
N PRO A 214 -2.06 -1.20 13.55
CA PRO A 214 -1.94 -2.36 12.65
C PRO A 214 -2.49 -2.08 11.26
N ARG A 215 -1.79 -2.53 10.22
CA ARG A 215 -2.15 -2.28 8.83
C ARG A 215 -1.76 -3.45 7.94
N ILE A 216 -2.61 -3.78 6.97
CA ILE A 216 -2.27 -4.66 5.86
C ILE A 216 -2.09 -3.81 4.61
N THR A 217 -1.05 -4.08 3.84
CA THR A 217 -0.82 -3.42 2.55
C THR A 217 -0.59 -4.48 1.49
N LEU A 218 -1.36 -4.38 0.40
CA LEU A 218 -1.28 -5.25 -0.77
C LEU A 218 -0.98 -4.37 -1.99
N GLY A 219 0.16 -4.58 -2.63
CA GLY A 219 0.61 -3.80 -3.79
C GLY A 219 0.56 -4.61 -5.07
N TRP A 220 -0.42 -4.38 -5.92
CA TRP A 220 -0.49 -4.91 -7.28
C TRP A 220 0.20 -3.98 -8.25
N VAL A 221 1.14 -4.51 -9.03
CA VAL A 221 1.85 -3.76 -10.08
C VAL A 221 1.35 -4.21 -11.44
N VAL A 222 0.87 -3.27 -12.23
CA VAL A 222 0.34 -3.46 -13.57
C VAL A 222 1.28 -2.79 -14.57
N PHE A 223 1.73 -3.53 -15.59
CA PHE A 223 2.67 -3.04 -16.59
C PHE A 223 1.99 -2.63 -17.90
N ASP A 224 0.73 -3.07 -18.12
CA ASP A 224 -0.06 -2.76 -19.30
C ASP A 224 -1.02 -1.61 -19.01
N GLU A 225 -0.96 -0.56 -19.84
CA GLU A 225 -1.75 0.66 -19.67
C GLU A 225 -3.24 0.43 -19.92
N ASN A 226 -3.60 -0.47 -20.84
CA ASN A 226 -5.01 -0.76 -21.11
C ASN A 226 -5.64 -1.51 -19.93
N ILE A 227 -4.94 -2.51 -19.39
CA ILE A 227 -5.38 -3.21 -18.17
C ILE A 227 -5.50 -2.22 -17.00
N TRP A 228 -4.60 -1.25 -16.92
CA TRP A 228 -4.63 -0.22 -15.89
C TRP A 228 -5.87 0.68 -15.99
N GLU A 229 -6.26 1.06 -17.20
CA GLU A 229 -7.47 1.87 -17.43
C GLU A 229 -8.72 1.10 -17.02
N ASP A 230 -8.83 -0.18 -17.39
CA ASP A 230 -9.92 -1.07 -16.98
C ASP A 230 -10.02 -1.19 -15.45
N ILE A 231 -8.89 -1.38 -14.78
CA ILE A 231 -8.81 -1.44 -13.31
C ILE A 231 -9.28 -0.13 -12.66
N ILE A 232 -8.86 1.03 -13.18
CA ILE A 232 -9.31 2.32 -12.68
C ILE A 232 -10.83 2.45 -12.83
N GLU A 233 -11.37 2.09 -13.98
CA GLU A 233 -12.81 2.16 -14.22
C GLU A 233 -13.58 1.32 -13.23
N GLU A 234 -13.19 0.07 -13.03
CA GLU A 234 -13.81 -0.87 -12.09
C GLU A 234 -13.72 -0.35 -10.65
N LEU A 235 -12.53 -0.04 -10.15
CA LEU A 235 -12.34 0.40 -8.77
C LEU A 235 -13.01 1.73 -8.44
N THR A 236 -13.33 2.56 -9.44
CA THR A 236 -13.98 3.85 -9.23
C THR A 236 -15.45 3.89 -9.60
N SER A 237 -16.02 2.79 -10.02
CA SER A 237 -17.42 2.67 -10.48
C SER A 237 -18.42 3.07 -9.40
N GLU A 238 -18.27 2.60 -8.18
CA GLU A 238 -19.18 2.94 -7.08
C GLU A 238 -19.04 4.38 -6.59
N GLU A 239 -17.85 4.99 -6.66
CA GLU A 239 -17.66 6.42 -6.36
C GLU A 239 -18.37 7.29 -7.39
N LYS A 240 -18.32 6.92 -8.68
CA LYS A 240 -19.04 7.61 -9.76
C LYS A 240 -20.54 7.53 -9.55
N ALA A 241 -21.08 6.35 -9.25
CA ALA A 241 -22.51 6.14 -9.01
C ALA A 241 -23.02 6.96 -7.80
N LYS A 242 -22.25 7.05 -6.71
CA LYS A 242 -22.59 7.89 -5.55
C LYS A 242 -22.52 9.38 -5.86
N GLY A 243 -21.52 9.81 -6.63
CA GLY A 243 -21.39 11.19 -7.08
C GLY A 243 -22.56 11.63 -7.97
N GLU A 244 -22.99 10.80 -8.90
CA GLU A 244 -24.16 11.05 -9.75
C GLU A 244 -25.46 11.11 -8.94
N SER A 245 -25.65 10.22 -7.97
CA SER A 245 -26.81 10.23 -7.06
C SER A 245 -26.85 11.51 -6.20
N ALA A 246 -25.71 11.96 -5.69
CA ALA A 246 -25.64 13.20 -4.89
C ALA A 246 -25.94 14.45 -5.75
N THR A 247 -25.53 14.47 -7.01
CA THR A 247 -25.81 15.55 -7.94
C THR A 247 -27.30 15.59 -8.33
N PHE A 248 -27.94 14.43 -8.44
CA PHE A 248 -29.36 14.33 -8.75
C PHE A 248 -30.26 14.79 -7.60
N LEU A 249 -29.85 14.59 -6.35
CA LEU A 249 -30.59 15.04 -5.16
C LEU A 249 -30.42 16.56 -4.88
N GLY A 250 -29.42 17.23 -5.48
CA GLY A 250 -29.13 18.65 -5.29
C GLY A 250 -29.92 19.60 -6.21
N VAL A 251 -30.72 19.10 -7.15
CA VAL A 251 -31.37 19.96 -8.21
C VAL A 251 -32.85 20.25 -7.94
N HIS A 252 -33.43 19.83 -6.82
CA HIS A 252 -34.83 20.15 -6.49
C HIS A 252 -34.97 21.03 -5.24
N SER A 253 -34.49 22.29 -5.33
CA SER A 253 -35.04 23.38 -4.56
C SER A 253 -34.99 24.69 -5.38
N ARG A 254 -35.97 24.90 -6.24
CA ARG A 254 -36.31 26.25 -6.73
C ARG A 254 -37.08 26.97 -5.63
N PRO A 255 -36.66 28.14 -5.16
CA PRO A 255 -37.53 29.04 -4.42
C PRO A 255 -38.52 29.67 -5.39
N GLY A 256 -39.78 29.61 -4.98
CA GLY A 256 -40.88 30.11 -5.74
C GLY A 256 -40.84 31.62 -5.95
N HIS A 257 -41.48 32.05 -7.03
CA HIS A 257 -41.89 33.41 -7.34
C HIS A 257 -42.57 34.06 -6.14
N SER A 258 -42.10 35.27 -5.83
CA SER A 258 -42.95 36.28 -5.21
C SER A 258 -43.05 37.44 -6.18
N GLN A 259 -44.24 37.63 -6.73
CA GLN A 259 -44.71 38.88 -7.35
C GLN A 259 -44.89 39.93 -6.23
N ARG A 260 -44.32 41.06 -6.41
CA ARG A 260 -44.98 42.43 -6.38
C ARG A 260 -43.93 43.48 -6.68
#